data_24737fa5ad43b305bdab26b77dde2f93
#
_entry.id   24737fa5ad43b305bdab26b77dde2f93
#
_cell.length_a   1.000
_cell.length_b   1.000
_cell.length_c   1.000
_cell.angle_alpha   90.00
_cell.angle_beta   90.00
_cell.angle_gamma   90.00
#
_symmetry.space_group_name_H-M   'P 1'
#
loop_
_entity.id
_entity.type
_entity.pdbx_description
1 polymer ?
#
loop_
_entity_poly.entity_id
_entity_poly.type
_entity_poly.pdbx_seq_one_letter_code
_entity_poly.pdbx_strand_id
1 'polypeptide(L)'
;MHYPDRLRKVYDFKTGKQGHSYTAVGNTFLVKYLERLQMRCHRNLTDEQIQAEVEHYIRLARGGVVLVSPFMSPAEEAIYEAAYKERLPMVHIVNRGLDGKFIYPSGRDLTGCTDGFMLVLAPYADYSPETAAARITRSQCLDMNGYAADIASIAQKEAET
;
A
#
# COMPACT_ATOMS: atom_id res chain seq x y z
N MET A 1 -21.21 13.52 -9.14
CA MET A 1 -20.23 12.44 -9.24
C MET A 1 -19.63 12.14 -7.88
N HIS A 2 -19.65 10.92 -7.48
CA HIS A 2 -19.03 10.51 -6.24
C HIS A 2 -17.51 10.57 -6.39
N TYR A 3 -16.89 11.24 -5.47
CA TYR A 3 -15.45 11.38 -5.44
C TYR A 3 -14.70 10.04 -5.51
N PRO A 4 -15.11 9.01 -4.73
CA PRO A 4 -14.44 7.72 -4.81
C PRO A 4 -14.54 7.03 -6.17
N ASP A 5 -15.60 7.25 -6.92
CA ASP A 5 -15.78 6.63 -8.24
C ASP A 5 -14.73 7.07 -9.24
N ARG A 6 -14.18 8.26 -9.07
CA ARG A 6 -13.13 8.77 -9.95
C ARG A 6 -11.80 8.09 -9.72
N LEU A 7 -11.55 7.69 -8.49
CA LEU A 7 -10.28 7.14 -8.07
C LEU A 7 -10.26 5.62 -8.11
N ARG A 8 -11.43 5.02 -8.03
CA ARG A 8 -11.55 3.58 -7.89
C ARG A 8 -11.41 2.89 -9.23
N LYS A 9 -10.52 1.90 -9.27
CA LYS A 9 -10.33 1.05 -10.43
C LYS A 9 -10.01 -0.37 -9.99
N VAL A 10 -10.36 -1.33 -10.84
CA VAL A 10 -9.98 -2.71 -10.64
C VAL A 10 -8.84 -3.02 -11.60
N TYR A 11 -7.78 -3.60 -11.08
CA TYR A 11 -6.59 -3.94 -11.85
C TYR A 11 -6.27 -5.41 -11.74
N ASP A 12 -5.97 -6.00 -12.88
CA ASP A 12 -5.37 -7.31 -12.94
C ASP A 12 -3.87 -7.10 -13.13
N PHE A 13 -3.11 -7.36 -12.08
CA PHE A 13 -1.66 -7.35 -12.18
C PHE A 13 -1.18 -8.78 -12.32
N LYS A 14 -0.44 -9.02 -13.38
CA LYS A 14 0.29 -10.29 -13.47
C LYS A 14 1.51 -10.15 -12.58
N THR A 15 1.34 -10.53 -11.34
CA THR A 15 2.41 -10.47 -10.37
C THR A 15 3.08 -11.84 -10.29
N GLY A 16 4.33 -11.90 -10.64
CA GLY A 16 5.11 -13.10 -10.48
C GLY A 16 4.35 -14.38 -10.84
N LYS A 17 3.87 -15.10 -9.83
CA LYS A 17 3.30 -16.43 -10.00
C LYS A 17 1.78 -16.49 -10.09
N GLN A 18 1.03 -15.47 -9.69
CA GLN A 18 -0.40 -15.64 -9.41
C GLN A 18 -1.36 -14.80 -10.23
N GLY A 19 -0.92 -13.72 -10.87
CA GLY A 19 -1.84 -12.88 -11.62
C GLY A 19 -3.02 -12.42 -10.78
N HIS A 20 -2.76 -11.95 -9.57
CA HIS A 20 -3.81 -11.58 -8.63
C HIS A 20 -4.49 -10.28 -9.03
N SER A 21 -5.81 -10.22 -8.82
CA SER A 21 -6.58 -9.01 -9.08
C SER A 21 -6.69 -8.15 -7.83
N TYR A 22 -6.54 -6.85 -8.00
CA TYR A 22 -6.64 -5.89 -6.91
C TYR A 22 -7.67 -4.82 -7.24
N THR A 23 -8.44 -4.41 -6.24
CA THR A 23 -9.21 -3.17 -6.33
C THR A 23 -8.28 -2.04 -5.88
N ALA A 24 -8.22 -0.98 -6.66
CA ALA A 24 -7.27 0.10 -6.44
C ALA A 24 -7.98 1.44 -6.31
N VAL A 25 -7.51 2.25 -5.38
CA VAL A 25 -7.92 3.65 -5.26
C VAL A 25 -6.66 4.49 -5.16
N GLY A 26 -6.54 5.49 -6.00
CA GLY A 26 -5.41 6.41 -5.96
C GLY A 26 -4.57 6.42 -7.22
N ASN A 27 -3.29 6.72 -7.06
CA ASN A 27 -2.37 6.94 -8.17
C ASN A 27 -1.72 5.64 -8.64
N THR A 28 -2.22 5.09 -9.76
CA THR A 28 -1.73 3.82 -10.31
C THR A 28 -0.36 3.93 -10.97
N PHE A 29 0.12 5.11 -11.25
CA PHE A 29 1.50 5.28 -11.75
C PHE A 29 2.53 4.74 -10.75
N LEU A 30 2.18 4.71 -9.47
CA LEU A 30 3.10 4.25 -8.44
C LEU A 30 3.50 2.78 -8.59
N VAL A 31 2.73 1.98 -9.34
CA VAL A 31 3.06 0.57 -9.58
C VAL A 31 3.48 0.30 -11.03
N LYS A 32 3.46 1.31 -11.89
CA LYS A 32 3.76 1.10 -13.32
C LYS A 32 5.11 1.68 -13.75
N TYR A 33 5.42 2.86 -13.30
CA TYR A 33 6.55 3.62 -13.86
C TYR A 33 7.64 3.94 -12.86
N LEU A 34 7.43 3.67 -11.58
CA LEU A 34 8.39 3.99 -10.54
C LEU A 34 8.94 2.73 -9.90
N GLU A 35 10.15 2.83 -9.38
CA GLU A 35 10.76 1.75 -8.61
C GLU A 35 10.01 1.57 -7.31
N ARG A 36 9.76 0.32 -6.95
CA ARG A 36 9.01 -0.03 -5.74
C ARG A 36 9.85 -0.91 -4.85
N LEU A 37 9.72 -0.71 -3.56
CA LEU A 37 10.42 -1.50 -2.56
C LEU A 37 9.42 -1.99 -1.52
N GLN A 38 9.38 -3.31 -1.30
CA GLN A 38 8.63 -3.84 -0.18
C GLN A 38 9.30 -3.41 1.11
N MET A 39 8.53 -2.73 1.95
CA MET A 39 8.99 -2.35 3.27
C MET A 39 8.48 -3.36 4.27
N ARG A 40 9.38 -3.89 5.08
CA ARG A 40 9.04 -4.91 6.06
C ARG A 40 9.94 -4.77 7.27
N CYS A 41 9.33 -4.62 8.44
CA CYS A 41 10.05 -4.45 9.69
C CYS A 41 9.63 -5.49 10.71
N HIS A 42 10.55 -5.88 11.57
CA HIS A 42 10.24 -6.77 12.68
C HIS A 42 9.32 -6.07 13.69
N ARG A 43 8.49 -6.84 14.37
CA ARG A 43 7.55 -6.29 15.34
C ARG A 43 8.18 -5.82 16.64
N ASN A 44 9.28 -6.45 17.03
CA ASN A 44 9.89 -6.25 18.34
C ASN A 44 11.14 -5.37 18.28
N LEU A 45 11.01 -4.21 17.66
CA LEU A 45 12.10 -3.25 17.58
C LEU A 45 12.06 -2.29 18.76
N THR A 46 13.22 -1.86 19.23
CA THR A 46 13.31 -0.77 20.19
C THR A 46 12.98 0.56 19.51
N ASP A 47 12.72 1.59 20.29
CA ASP A 47 12.44 2.92 19.72
C ASP A 47 13.60 3.42 18.87
N GLU A 48 14.85 3.16 19.30
CA GLU A 48 16.03 3.52 18.52
C GLU A 48 16.10 2.78 17.20
N GLN A 49 15.76 1.48 17.21
CA GLN A 49 15.73 0.69 15.98
C GLN A 49 14.62 1.16 15.05
N ILE A 50 13.45 1.50 15.58
CA ILE A 50 12.36 2.07 14.78
C ILE A 50 12.82 3.36 14.12
N GLN A 51 13.47 4.24 14.87
CA GLN A 51 13.96 5.51 14.31
C GLN A 51 14.98 5.26 13.18
N ALA A 52 15.86 4.27 13.35
CA ALA A 52 16.81 3.92 12.29
C ALA A 52 16.12 3.40 11.04
N GLU A 53 15.05 2.60 11.19
CA GLU A 53 14.25 2.14 10.06
C GLU A 53 13.55 3.31 9.37
N VAL A 54 12.97 4.22 10.13
CA VAL A 54 12.34 5.43 9.56
C VAL A 54 13.35 6.21 8.72
N GLU A 55 14.52 6.48 9.26
CA GLU A 55 15.54 7.23 8.53
C GLU A 55 15.95 6.52 7.24
N HIS A 56 16.13 5.20 7.30
CA HIS A 56 16.53 4.40 6.15
C HIS A 56 15.49 4.45 5.03
N TYR A 57 14.24 4.13 5.33
CA TYR A 57 13.20 4.07 4.30
C TYR A 57 12.80 5.44 3.79
N ILE A 58 12.78 6.45 4.65
CA ILE A 58 12.47 7.82 4.21
C ILE A 58 13.55 8.34 3.25
N ARG A 59 14.81 8.02 3.52
CA ARG A 59 15.87 8.39 2.59
C ARG A 59 15.68 7.77 1.22
N LEU A 60 15.30 6.48 1.16
CA LEU A 60 15.03 5.82 -0.11
C LEU A 60 13.83 6.45 -0.82
N ALA A 61 12.77 6.73 -0.07
CA ALA A 61 11.56 7.33 -0.64
C ALA A 61 11.82 8.74 -1.18
N ARG A 62 12.65 9.52 -0.50
CA ARG A 62 13.06 10.84 -1.00
C ARG A 62 13.81 10.74 -2.33
N GLY A 63 14.49 9.62 -2.55
CA GLY A 63 15.17 9.33 -3.80
C GLY A 63 14.25 8.86 -4.92
N GLY A 64 12.94 8.73 -4.67
CA GLY A 64 11.96 8.36 -5.69
C GLY A 64 11.45 6.92 -5.61
N VAL A 65 11.89 6.16 -4.64
CA VAL A 65 11.41 4.78 -4.45
C VAL A 65 10.03 4.80 -3.80
N VAL A 66 9.10 4.01 -4.32
CA VAL A 66 7.76 3.86 -3.75
C VAL A 66 7.79 2.77 -2.69
N LEU A 67 7.39 3.11 -1.48
CA LEU A 67 7.32 2.14 -0.38
C LEU A 67 6.01 1.35 -0.47
N VAL A 68 6.12 0.03 -0.44
CA VAL A 68 4.97 -0.87 -0.52
C VAL A 68 4.87 -1.68 0.78
N SER A 69 3.75 -1.60 1.47
CA SER A 69 3.57 -2.31 2.73
C SER A 69 2.11 -2.35 3.16
N PRO A 70 1.72 -3.34 3.98
CA PRO A 70 0.46 -3.27 4.73
C PRO A 70 0.51 -2.30 5.91
N PHE A 71 1.69 -1.82 6.30
CA PHE A 71 1.90 -0.88 7.42
C PHE A 71 1.27 -1.39 8.73
N MET A 72 1.57 -2.64 9.09
CA MET A 72 0.93 -3.31 10.23
C MET A 72 1.75 -3.30 11.52
N SER A 73 3.07 -3.18 11.43
CA SER A 73 3.92 -3.17 12.62
C SER A 73 4.14 -1.74 13.13
N PRO A 74 4.55 -1.56 14.41
CA PRO A 74 4.84 -0.22 14.92
C PRO A 74 5.89 0.54 14.09
N ALA A 75 6.93 -0.12 13.63
CA ALA A 75 7.94 0.51 12.79
C ALA A 75 7.37 0.91 11.44
N GLU A 76 6.56 0.04 10.82
CA GLU A 76 5.92 0.35 9.55
C GLU A 76 4.95 1.52 9.67
N GLU A 77 4.22 1.60 10.77
CA GLU A 77 3.31 2.73 11.02
C GLU A 77 4.09 4.02 11.21
N ALA A 78 5.23 3.98 11.91
CA ALA A 78 6.09 5.15 12.07
C ALA A 78 6.64 5.64 10.74
N ILE A 79 7.02 4.72 9.86
CA ILE A 79 7.48 5.06 8.51
C ILE A 79 6.33 5.66 7.70
N TYR A 80 5.13 5.08 7.80
CA TYR A 80 3.94 5.63 7.15
C TYR A 80 3.71 7.10 7.55
N GLU A 81 3.76 7.39 8.84
CA GLU A 81 3.56 8.76 9.32
C GLU A 81 4.62 9.72 8.81
N ALA A 82 5.87 9.31 8.83
CA ALA A 82 6.97 10.15 8.35
C ALA A 82 6.86 10.40 6.84
N ALA A 83 6.55 9.37 6.07
CA ALA A 83 6.36 9.50 4.63
C ALA A 83 5.16 10.37 4.29
N TYR A 84 4.08 10.21 5.04
CA TYR A 84 2.88 11.01 4.85
C TYR A 84 3.14 12.50 5.03
N LYS A 85 3.88 12.86 6.08
CA LYS A 85 4.21 14.27 6.34
C LYS A 85 4.96 14.92 5.19
N GLU A 86 5.80 14.17 4.51
CA GLU A 86 6.59 14.66 3.38
C GLU A 86 5.92 14.39 2.04
N ARG A 87 4.74 13.79 2.04
CA ARG A 87 4.00 13.40 0.82
C ARG A 87 4.83 12.51 -0.10
N LEU A 88 5.53 11.55 0.49
CA LEU A 88 6.34 10.60 -0.25
C LEU A 88 5.48 9.45 -0.79
N PRO A 89 5.84 8.87 -1.94
CA PRO A 89 4.98 7.88 -2.59
C PRO A 89 4.89 6.58 -1.82
N MET A 90 3.67 6.09 -1.63
CA MET A 90 3.39 4.86 -0.92
C MET A 90 2.31 4.03 -1.59
N VAL A 91 2.44 2.71 -1.51
CA VAL A 91 1.38 1.76 -1.86
C VAL A 91 0.99 1.04 -0.58
N HIS A 92 -0.25 1.23 -0.16
CA HIS A 92 -0.79 0.65 1.06
C HIS A 92 -1.68 -0.55 0.72
N ILE A 93 -1.25 -1.74 1.12
CA ILE A 93 -2.04 -2.96 0.94
C ILE A 93 -2.98 -3.09 2.14
N VAL A 94 -4.28 -3.14 1.89
CA VAL A 94 -5.27 -3.21 2.97
C VAL A 94 -5.95 -4.57 3.02
N ASN A 95 -6.43 -4.95 4.20
CA ASN A 95 -7.01 -6.26 4.45
C ASN A 95 -8.53 -6.31 4.24
N ARG A 96 -9.09 -5.28 3.64
CA ARG A 96 -10.53 -5.19 3.40
C ARG A 96 -10.81 -4.88 1.94
N GLY A 97 -11.94 -5.33 1.42
CA GLY A 97 -12.35 -4.98 0.08
C GLY A 97 -12.70 -3.49 -0.01
N LEU A 98 -12.44 -2.91 -1.16
CA LEU A 98 -12.80 -1.52 -1.46
C LEU A 98 -14.05 -1.46 -2.33
N ASP A 99 -14.64 -2.61 -2.60
CA ASP A 99 -15.71 -2.77 -3.57
C ASP A 99 -17.10 -2.78 -2.93
N GLY A 100 -17.32 -1.90 -1.99
CA GLY A 100 -18.61 -1.77 -1.33
C GLY A 100 -19.10 -0.35 -1.39
N LYS A 101 -20.38 -0.17 -1.03
CA LYS A 101 -21.02 1.14 -1.09
C LYS A 101 -20.39 2.16 -0.15
N PHE A 102 -19.74 1.70 0.91
CA PHE A 102 -19.30 2.56 2.00
C PHE A 102 -17.83 2.41 2.35
N ILE A 103 -17.08 1.64 1.56
CA ILE A 103 -15.70 1.37 1.90
C ILE A 103 -14.79 1.97 0.87
N TYR A 104 -14.34 3.10 1.25
CA TYR A 104 -13.30 3.81 0.54
C TYR A 104 -12.19 4.09 1.53
N PRO A 105 -10.98 4.30 1.06
CA PRO A 105 -9.96 4.82 1.96
C PRO A 105 -10.49 6.04 2.67
N SER A 106 -10.17 6.18 3.95
CA SER A 106 -10.61 7.32 4.75
C SER A 106 -9.40 7.99 5.39
N GLY A 107 -9.62 9.18 5.94
CA GLY A 107 -8.57 9.91 6.64
C GLY A 107 -7.34 10.14 5.77
N ARG A 108 -6.18 9.78 6.30
CA ARG A 108 -4.91 10.03 5.62
C ARG A 108 -4.78 9.28 4.29
N ASP A 109 -5.27 8.06 4.22
CA ASP A 109 -5.20 7.29 2.98
C ASP A 109 -5.99 7.99 1.88
N LEU A 110 -7.19 8.44 2.17
CA LEU A 110 -8.01 9.14 1.18
C LEU A 110 -7.32 10.43 0.72
N THR A 111 -6.80 11.20 1.64
CA THR A 111 -6.07 12.44 1.30
C THR A 111 -4.85 12.13 0.43
N GLY A 112 -4.08 11.10 0.78
CA GLY A 112 -2.92 10.71 0.00
C GLY A 112 -3.27 10.28 -1.41
N CYS A 113 -4.36 9.52 -1.56
CA CYS A 113 -4.87 9.12 -2.88
C CYS A 113 -5.29 10.33 -3.71
N THR A 114 -6.00 11.26 -3.09
CA THR A 114 -6.45 12.48 -3.75
C THR A 114 -5.29 13.35 -4.21
N ASP A 115 -4.30 13.48 -3.36
CA ASP A 115 -3.14 14.33 -3.63
C ASP A 115 -2.10 13.63 -4.52
N GLY A 116 -2.31 12.37 -4.85
CA GLY A 116 -1.52 11.66 -5.85
C GLY A 116 -0.26 10.96 -5.35
N PHE A 117 -0.01 10.97 -4.05
CA PHE A 117 1.19 10.30 -3.52
C PHE A 117 0.88 8.93 -2.89
N MET A 118 -0.36 8.46 -2.97
CA MET A 118 -0.72 7.16 -2.41
C MET A 118 -1.57 6.35 -3.37
N LEU A 119 -1.35 5.04 -3.34
CA LEU A 119 -2.21 4.04 -3.97
C LEU A 119 -2.60 3.04 -2.90
N VAL A 120 -3.90 2.85 -2.71
CA VAL A 120 -4.43 1.83 -1.80
C VAL A 120 -4.87 0.64 -2.64
N LEU A 121 -4.36 -0.53 -2.32
CA LEU A 121 -4.68 -1.79 -3.02
C LEU A 121 -5.33 -2.78 -2.06
N ALA A 122 -6.44 -3.35 -2.50
CA ALA A 122 -7.12 -4.42 -1.78
C ALA A 122 -7.03 -5.71 -2.59
N PRO A 123 -6.33 -6.72 -2.08
CA PRO A 123 -6.24 -8.01 -2.77
C PRO A 123 -7.51 -8.86 -2.62
N TYR A 124 -8.45 -8.42 -1.81
CA TYR A 124 -9.69 -9.14 -1.54
C TYR A 124 -10.84 -8.52 -2.33
N ALA A 125 -11.61 -9.37 -3.03
CA ALA A 125 -12.61 -8.90 -3.98
C ALA A 125 -13.76 -8.16 -3.32
N ASP A 126 -14.23 -8.62 -2.15
CA ASP A 126 -15.44 -8.12 -1.56
C ASP A 126 -15.25 -7.58 -0.15
N TYR A 127 -15.99 -6.52 0.13
CA TYR A 127 -16.14 -6.07 1.49
C TYR A 127 -17.21 -6.88 2.19
N SER A 128 -16.90 -7.33 3.40
CA SER A 128 -17.93 -7.81 4.31
C SER A 128 -17.76 -7.16 5.67
N PRO A 129 -18.85 -6.89 6.39
CA PRO A 129 -18.74 -6.36 7.75
C PRO A 129 -17.91 -7.26 8.67
N GLU A 130 -18.02 -8.56 8.49
CA GLU A 130 -17.25 -9.53 9.27
C GLU A 130 -15.75 -9.39 8.98
N THR A 131 -15.38 -9.28 7.73
CA THR A 131 -13.97 -9.11 7.35
C THR A 131 -13.41 -7.79 7.86
N ALA A 132 -14.19 -6.71 7.73
CA ALA A 132 -13.76 -5.39 8.17
C ALA A 132 -13.60 -5.28 9.69
N ALA A 133 -14.46 -5.99 10.43
CA ALA A 133 -14.45 -5.97 11.90
C ALA A 133 -13.47 -6.98 12.49
N ALA A 134 -13.07 -7.99 11.74
CA ALA A 134 -12.23 -9.07 12.24
C ALA A 134 -10.80 -8.57 12.49
N ARG A 135 -10.20 -9.12 13.56
CA ARG A 135 -8.77 -8.91 13.77
C ARG A 135 -7.98 -9.55 12.64
N ILE A 136 -6.91 -8.89 12.25
CA ILE A 136 -5.98 -9.48 11.29
C ILE A 136 -5.32 -10.70 11.91
N THR A 137 -5.46 -11.84 11.28
CA THR A 137 -4.81 -13.07 11.71
C THR A 137 -3.35 -13.09 11.25
N ARG A 138 -2.55 -13.97 11.87
CA ARG A 138 -1.18 -14.16 11.42
C ARG A 138 -1.13 -14.62 9.96
N SER A 139 -2.04 -15.48 9.56
CA SER A 139 -2.13 -15.95 8.17
C SER A 139 -2.39 -14.78 7.22
N GLN A 140 -3.30 -13.89 7.57
CA GLN A 140 -3.58 -12.70 6.76
C GLN A 140 -2.36 -11.77 6.69
N CYS A 141 -1.63 -11.61 7.80
CA CYS A 141 -0.40 -10.82 7.79
C CYS A 141 0.62 -11.37 6.80
N LEU A 142 0.80 -12.69 6.78
CA LEU A 142 1.70 -13.34 5.84
C LEU A 142 1.24 -13.17 4.40
N ASP A 143 -0.06 -13.31 4.15
CA ASP A 143 -0.63 -13.12 2.83
C ASP A 143 -0.45 -11.69 2.35
N MET A 144 -0.71 -10.71 3.19
CA MET A 144 -0.58 -9.30 2.85
C MET A 144 0.87 -8.92 2.56
N ASN A 145 1.82 -9.48 3.31
CA ASN A 145 3.24 -9.30 3.02
C ASN A 145 3.62 -9.95 1.68
N GLY A 146 3.02 -11.09 1.35
CA GLY A 146 3.19 -11.74 0.06
C GLY A 146 2.67 -10.88 -1.09
N TYR A 147 1.51 -10.28 -0.93
CA TYR A 147 0.97 -9.35 -1.93
C TYR A 147 1.87 -8.12 -2.09
N ALA A 148 2.37 -7.57 -0.99
CA ALA A 148 3.29 -6.45 -1.07
C ALA A 148 4.57 -6.81 -1.83
N ALA A 149 5.11 -8.00 -1.59
CA ALA A 149 6.28 -8.48 -2.32
C ALA A 149 5.98 -8.61 -3.82
N ASP A 150 4.82 -9.14 -4.17
CA ASP A 150 4.41 -9.27 -5.57
C ASP A 150 4.31 -7.89 -6.24
N ILE A 151 3.67 -6.95 -5.60
CA ILE A 151 3.54 -5.58 -6.14
C ILE A 151 4.91 -4.93 -6.32
N ALA A 152 5.80 -5.10 -5.36
CA ALA A 152 7.15 -4.54 -5.45
C ALA A 152 7.96 -5.19 -6.57
N SER A 153 7.64 -6.43 -6.96
CA SER A 153 8.36 -7.16 -7.99
C SER A 153 7.88 -6.89 -9.42
N ILE A 154 6.79 -6.17 -9.60
CA ILE A 154 6.29 -5.84 -10.94
C ILE A 154 7.36 -5.04 -11.69
N ALA A 155 7.66 -5.47 -12.90
CA ALA A 155 8.66 -4.78 -13.71
C ALA A 155 8.23 -3.35 -14.00
N GLN A 156 9.15 -2.41 -13.83
CA GLN A 156 8.92 -1.02 -14.13
C GLN A 156 8.72 -0.87 -15.64
N LYS A 157 7.63 -0.22 -16.04
CA LYS A 157 7.39 0.06 -17.45
C LYS A 157 8.19 1.27 -17.91
N GLU A 158 8.68 1.18 -19.12
CA GLU A 158 9.37 2.30 -19.70
C GLU A 158 8.37 3.41 -20.08
N ALA A 159 8.79 4.64 -19.85
CA ALA A 159 7.89 5.79 -20.00
C ALA A 159 7.49 6.07 -21.44
N GLU A 160 8.26 5.60 -22.40
CA GLU A 160 8.01 5.86 -23.83
C GLU A 160 6.83 5.11 -24.39
N THR A 161 6.42 4.04 -23.73
CA THR A 161 5.32 3.22 -24.27
C THR A 161 3.97 3.89 -24.15
#